data_f9d6d6b0b4215260dfbae8bf1ad79ea3
#
_entry.id   f9d6d6b0b4215260dfbae8bf1ad79ea3
#
_cell.length_a   1.000
_cell.length_b   1.000
_cell.length_c   1.000
_cell.angle_alpha   90.00
_cell.angle_beta   90.00
_cell.angle_gamma   90.00
#
_symmetry.space_group_name_H-M   'P 1'
#
loop_
_entity.id
_entity.type
_entity.pdbx_description
1 polymer ?
#
loop_
_entity_poly.entity_id
_entity_poly.type
_entity_poly.pdbx_seq_one_letter_code
_entity_poly.pdbx_strand_id
1 'polypeptide(L)'
;MTLLDAPEFDEARDHRRRVILYGAVGLLFVLFVGWWLAAGHPVDWPWNWNNHLQGRMAMNRFLTAVEKNDLPTAYGIWLNDPKWQQHPAQNGPYTFDRFQDDWSSQSPDNEYGAIQSHKIVAARMYGNVLLMAVLINGRKSKALNIDYDPKAHTLNFSPPDVELYLGP
;
A
#
# COMPACT_ATOMS: atom_id res chain seq x y z
N MET A 1 -21.71 -17.10 -55.31
CA MET A 1 -22.31 -17.13 -54.00
C MET A 1 -23.60 -16.31 -54.08
N THR A 2 -24.74 -16.97 -54.00
CA THR A 2 -26.04 -16.34 -54.05
C THR A 2 -26.45 -15.91 -52.67
N LEU A 3 -27.21 -14.81 -52.56
CA LEU A 3 -27.71 -14.27 -51.28
C LEU A 3 -28.59 -15.30 -50.47
N LEU A 4 -28.93 -16.42 -51.09
CA LEU A 4 -29.70 -17.53 -50.52
C LEU A 4 -28.88 -18.48 -49.60
N ASP A 5 -27.51 -18.38 -49.62
CA ASP A 5 -26.60 -19.17 -48.80
C ASP A 5 -26.18 -18.44 -47.50
N ALA A 6 -26.83 -17.33 -47.17
CA ALA A 6 -26.52 -16.63 -45.89
C ALA A 6 -27.11 -17.49 -44.73
N PRO A 7 -26.28 -17.74 -43.69
CA PRO A 7 -26.76 -18.49 -42.54
C PRO A 7 -27.93 -17.76 -41.86
N GLU A 8 -29.00 -18.51 -41.55
CA GLU A 8 -30.16 -17.96 -40.83
C GLU A 8 -29.69 -17.31 -39.52
N PHE A 9 -30.20 -16.08 -39.26
CA PHE A 9 -29.90 -15.34 -38.04
C PHE A 9 -30.60 -16.00 -36.83
N ASP A 10 -29.82 -16.58 -35.94
CA ASP A 10 -30.29 -17.23 -34.71
C ASP A 10 -30.41 -16.19 -33.58
N GLU A 11 -31.56 -15.62 -33.38
CA GLU A 11 -31.85 -14.61 -32.35
C GLU A 11 -31.55 -15.12 -30.93
N ALA A 12 -31.85 -16.38 -30.63
CA ALA A 12 -31.62 -16.95 -29.31
C ALA A 12 -30.11 -17.05 -28.98
N ARG A 13 -29.33 -17.43 -29.97
CA ARG A 13 -27.84 -17.51 -29.87
C ARG A 13 -27.23 -16.12 -29.69
N ASP A 14 -27.76 -15.13 -30.43
CA ASP A 14 -27.24 -13.76 -30.36
C ASP A 14 -27.63 -13.11 -29.04
N HIS A 15 -28.83 -13.30 -28.53
CA HIS A 15 -29.27 -12.86 -27.22
C HIS A 15 -28.36 -13.44 -26.10
N ARG A 16 -28.12 -14.75 -26.12
CA ARG A 16 -27.25 -15.43 -25.15
C ARG A 16 -25.82 -14.86 -25.18
N ARG A 17 -25.28 -14.61 -26.37
CA ARG A 17 -23.96 -14.00 -26.52
C ARG A 17 -23.91 -12.59 -25.91
N ARG A 18 -24.93 -11.76 -26.13
CA ARG A 18 -25.03 -10.41 -25.55
C ARG A 18 -25.12 -10.48 -24.03
N VAL A 19 -25.93 -11.36 -23.47
CA VAL A 19 -26.04 -11.53 -22.01
C VAL A 19 -24.69 -11.95 -21.41
N ILE A 20 -23.99 -12.91 -22.03
CA ILE A 20 -22.66 -13.32 -21.58
C ILE A 20 -21.66 -12.16 -21.67
N LEU A 21 -21.66 -11.42 -22.78
CA LEU A 21 -20.78 -10.28 -22.99
C LEU A 21 -21.00 -9.19 -21.92
N TYR A 22 -22.26 -8.77 -21.73
CA TYR A 22 -22.59 -7.75 -20.73
C TYR A 22 -22.32 -8.24 -19.31
N GLY A 23 -22.57 -9.50 -19.02
CA GLY A 23 -22.21 -10.11 -17.74
C GLY A 23 -20.69 -10.10 -17.50
N ALA A 24 -19.90 -10.45 -18.51
CA ALA A 24 -18.44 -10.42 -18.42
C ALA A 24 -17.90 -9.00 -18.25
N VAL A 25 -18.41 -8.03 -19.03
CA VAL A 25 -18.03 -6.61 -18.89
C VAL A 25 -18.40 -6.07 -17.53
N GLY A 26 -19.61 -6.37 -17.04
CA GLY A 26 -20.05 -5.98 -15.71
C GLY A 26 -19.14 -6.55 -14.59
N LEU A 27 -18.79 -7.84 -14.70
CA LEU A 27 -17.87 -8.48 -13.75
C LEU A 27 -16.49 -7.80 -13.77
N LEU A 28 -15.92 -7.57 -14.94
CA LEU A 28 -14.63 -6.88 -15.07
C LEU A 28 -14.66 -5.48 -14.47
N PHE A 29 -15.75 -4.74 -14.67
CA PHE A 29 -15.94 -3.43 -14.07
C PHE A 29 -15.97 -3.50 -12.54
N VAL A 30 -16.71 -4.44 -11.97
CA VAL A 30 -16.77 -4.66 -10.51
C VAL A 30 -15.38 -5.01 -9.95
N LEU A 31 -14.65 -5.90 -10.61
CA LEU A 31 -13.28 -6.26 -10.20
C LEU A 31 -12.33 -5.06 -10.28
N PHE A 32 -12.42 -4.25 -11.33
CA PHE A 32 -11.60 -3.05 -11.50
C PHE A 32 -11.87 -2.01 -10.40
N VAL A 33 -13.15 -1.73 -10.12
CA VAL A 33 -13.56 -0.81 -9.05
C VAL A 33 -13.15 -1.37 -7.69
N GLY A 34 -13.35 -2.67 -7.44
CA GLY A 34 -12.92 -3.33 -6.22
C GLY A 34 -11.42 -3.22 -5.97
N TRP A 35 -10.62 -3.39 -7.01
CA TRP A 35 -9.16 -3.22 -6.93
C TRP A 35 -8.78 -1.76 -6.63
N TRP A 36 -9.41 -0.78 -7.29
CA TRP A 36 -9.19 0.63 -6.99
C TRP A 36 -9.53 1.01 -5.54
N LEU A 37 -10.65 0.49 -5.02
CA LEU A 37 -11.06 0.68 -3.63
C LEU A 37 -10.04 0.05 -2.66
N ALA A 38 -9.60 -1.18 -2.93
CA ALA A 38 -8.62 -1.89 -2.10
C ALA A 38 -7.25 -1.18 -2.06
N ALA A 39 -6.85 -0.55 -3.16
CA ALA A 39 -5.63 0.25 -3.25
C ALA A 39 -5.72 1.60 -2.53
N GLY A 40 -6.89 1.97 -1.98
CA GLY A 40 -7.11 3.21 -1.23
C GLY A 40 -7.40 4.43 -2.09
N HIS A 41 -8.13 4.26 -3.17
CA HIS A 41 -8.57 5.31 -4.11
C HIS A 41 -7.41 6.12 -4.72
N PRO A 42 -6.35 5.45 -5.24
CA PRO A 42 -5.21 6.17 -5.76
C PRO A 42 -5.62 7.07 -6.94
N VAL A 43 -5.02 8.24 -7.00
CA VAL A 43 -5.12 9.15 -8.16
C VAL A 43 -4.10 8.82 -9.24
N ASP A 44 -3.17 7.93 -8.94
CA ASP A 44 -2.15 7.45 -9.85
C ASP A 44 -2.74 6.50 -10.90
N TRP A 45 -1.98 6.28 -11.97
CA TRP A 45 -2.38 5.37 -13.04
C TRP A 45 -2.57 3.93 -12.55
N PRO A 46 -3.48 3.14 -13.14
CA PRO A 46 -3.84 1.79 -12.67
C PRO A 46 -2.67 0.82 -12.49
N TRP A 47 -1.59 0.94 -13.29
CA TRP A 47 -0.41 0.08 -13.11
C TRP A 47 0.34 0.31 -11.79
N ASN A 48 0.11 1.44 -11.11
CA ASN A 48 0.67 1.74 -9.79
C ASN A 48 -0.22 1.26 -8.63
N TRP A 49 -1.47 0.88 -8.87
CA TRP A 49 -2.41 0.52 -7.81
C TRP A 49 -1.95 -0.68 -6.99
N ASN A 50 -1.22 -1.62 -7.62
CA ASN A 50 -0.64 -2.73 -6.87
C ASN A 50 0.44 -2.25 -5.87
N ASN A 51 1.24 -1.25 -6.23
CA ASN A 51 2.23 -0.65 -5.33
C ASN A 51 1.54 0.04 -4.15
N HIS A 52 0.42 0.75 -4.39
CA HIS A 52 -0.42 1.32 -3.33
C HIS A 52 -0.95 0.25 -2.39
N LEU A 53 -1.51 -0.83 -2.93
CA LEU A 53 -2.03 -1.93 -2.13
C LEU A 53 -0.93 -2.55 -1.25
N GLN A 54 0.20 -2.90 -1.84
CA GLN A 54 1.32 -3.53 -1.15
C GLN A 54 1.92 -2.60 -0.09
N GLY A 55 2.19 -1.33 -0.43
CA GLY A 55 2.76 -0.36 0.50
C GLY A 55 1.83 -0.08 1.68
N ARG A 56 0.52 0.07 1.44
CA ARG A 56 -0.47 0.24 2.52
C ARG A 56 -0.56 -1.00 3.41
N MET A 57 -0.47 -2.20 2.83
CA MET A 57 -0.43 -3.45 3.61
C MET A 57 0.84 -3.56 4.46
N ALA A 58 2.00 -3.23 3.89
CA ALA A 58 3.27 -3.22 4.62
C ALA A 58 3.22 -2.22 5.78
N MET A 59 2.78 -0.98 5.52
CA MET A 59 2.63 0.08 6.51
C MET A 59 1.67 -0.31 7.64
N ASN A 60 0.50 -0.85 7.32
CA ASN A 60 -0.46 -1.28 8.34
C ASN A 60 0.10 -2.41 9.21
N ARG A 61 0.79 -3.41 8.62
CA ARG A 61 1.45 -4.48 9.38
C ARG A 61 2.54 -3.93 10.29
N PHE A 62 3.36 -3.03 9.77
CA PHE A 62 4.44 -2.38 10.50
C PHE A 62 3.91 -1.64 11.73
N LEU A 63 2.98 -0.70 11.52
CA LEU A 63 2.44 0.10 12.62
C LEU A 63 1.62 -0.74 13.60
N THR A 64 0.91 -1.77 13.12
CA THR A 64 0.23 -2.71 14.03
C THR A 64 1.22 -3.48 14.93
N ALA A 65 2.41 -3.82 14.43
CA ALA A 65 3.45 -4.45 15.25
C ALA A 65 4.03 -3.44 16.28
N VAL A 66 4.25 -2.19 15.86
CA VAL A 66 4.69 -1.11 16.78
C VAL A 66 3.64 -0.83 17.86
N GLU A 67 2.34 -0.76 17.52
CA GLU A 67 1.24 -0.60 18.48
C GLU A 67 1.21 -1.69 19.54
N LYS A 68 1.58 -2.91 19.15
CA LYS A 68 1.69 -4.06 20.06
C LYS A 68 3.02 -4.12 20.83
N ASN A 69 3.91 -3.13 20.60
CA ASN A 69 5.28 -3.12 21.12
C ASN A 69 6.12 -4.34 20.69
N ASP A 70 5.77 -4.95 19.55
CA ASP A 70 6.54 -6.04 18.94
C ASP A 70 7.56 -5.46 17.95
N LEU A 71 8.57 -4.78 18.51
CA LEU A 71 9.60 -4.10 17.75
C LEU A 71 10.47 -5.03 16.88
N PRO A 72 10.81 -6.27 17.30
CA PRO A 72 11.54 -7.19 16.44
C PRO A 72 10.76 -7.55 15.15
N THR A 73 9.46 -7.82 15.26
CA THR A 73 8.60 -8.07 14.09
C THR A 73 8.45 -6.82 13.24
N ALA A 74 8.28 -5.64 13.85
CA ALA A 74 8.19 -4.36 13.13
C ALA A 74 9.45 -4.11 12.31
N TYR A 75 10.62 -4.33 12.89
CA TYR A 75 11.90 -4.17 12.19
C TYR A 75 12.08 -5.14 11.02
N GLY A 76 11.64 -6.40 11.19
CA GLY A 76 11.62 -7.37 10.10
C GLY A 76 10.71 -6.94 8.94
N ILE A 77 9.58 -6.30 9.22
CA ILE A 77 8.69 -5.72 8.19
C ILE A 77 9.36 -4.51 7.52
N TRP A 78 10.01 -3.65 8.31
CA TRP A 78 10.74 -2.49 7.82
C TRP A 78 11.79 -2.87 6.77
N LEU A 79 12.57 -3.90 7.06
CA LEU A 79 13.61 -4.44 6.19
C LEU A 79 13.10 -5.40 5.11
N ASN A 80 11.82 -5.80 5.16
CA ASN A 80 11.28 -6.93 4.40
C ASN A 80 12.09 -8.23 4.60
N ASP A 81 12.64 -8.42 5.79
CA ASP A 81 13.36 -9.64 6.18
C ASP A 81 12.87 -10.16 7.54
N PRO A 82 12.00 -11.18 7.57
CA PRO A 82 11.53 -11.76 8.84
C PRO A 82 12.63 -12.50 9.61
N LYS A 83 13.79 -12.75 8.98
CA LYS A 83 14.95 -13.41 9.57
C LYS A 83 16.14 -12.47 9.72
N TRP A 84 15.92 -11.18 9.82
CA TRP A 84 16.95 -10.15 9.89
C TRP A 84 18.04 -10.40 10.93
N GLN A 85 17.73 -11.09 12.03
CA GLN A 85 18.69 -11.50 13.06
C GLN A 85 19.74 -12.49 12.54
N GLN A 86 19.42 -13.25 11.49
CA GLN A 86 20.33 -14.19 10.83
C GLN A 86 21.17 -13.54 9.73
N HIS A 87 20.79 -12.32 9.33
CA HIS A 87 21.41 -11.57 8.23
C HIS A 87 21.93 -10.20 8.67
N PRO A 88 22.72 -10.08 9.75
CA PRO A 88 23.09 -8.77 10.33
C PRO A 88 23.85 -7.85 9.34
N ALA A 89 24.59 -8.41 8.39
CA ALA A 89 25.28 -7.63 7.37
C ALA A 89 24.34 -6.96 6.33
N GLN A 90 23.08 -7.37 6.25
CA GLN A 90 22.11 -6.83 5.32
C GLN A 90 21.23 -5.73 5.93
N ASN A 91 21.33 -5.50 7.23
CA ASN A 91 20.47 -4.55 7.96
C ASN A 91 20.76 -3.08 7.65
N GLY A 92 21.84 -2.79 6.92
CA GLY A 92 22.19 -1.42 6.52
C GLY A 92 22.57 -0.51 7.70
N PRO A 93 22.59 0.82 7.50
CA PRO A 93 22.99 1.78 8.52
C PRO A 93 21.92 2.00 9.61
N TYR A 94 20.66 1.63 9.37
CA TYR A 94 19.56 1.76 10.34
C TYR A 94 19.46 0.47 11.15
N THR A 95 20.23 0.42 12.25
CA THR A 95 20.34 -0.75 13.11
C THR A 95 19.08 -0.97 13.96
N PHE A 96 18.92 -2.18 14.52
CA PHE A 96 17.79 -2.47 15.40
C PHE A 96 17.81 -1.62 16.68
N ASP A 97 18.98 -1.32 17.22
CA ASP A 97 19.10 -0.46 18.42
C ASP A 97 18.56 0.94 18.10
N ARG A 98 18.98 1.52 16.96
CA ARG A 98 18.44 2.80 16.49
C ARG A 98 16.96 2.76 16.23
N PHE A 99 16.48 1.66 15.65
CA PHE A 99 15.05 1.43 15.45
C PHE A 99 14.28 1.41 16.77
N GLN A 100 14.82 0.77 17.81
CA GLN A 100 14.21 0.78 19.15
C GLN A 100 14.16 2.19 19.75
N ASP A 101 15.20 2.99 19.59
CA ASP A 101 15.20 4.38 20.05
C ASP A 101 14.11 5.21 19.36
N ASP A 102 13.91 5.03 18.06
CA ASP A 102 12.92 5.80 17.31
C ASP A 102 11.46 5.33 17.55
N TRP A 103 11.24 4.04 17.87
CA TRP A 103 9.89 3.45 17.90
C TRP A 103 9.42 2.93 19.25
N SER A 104 10.31 2.76 20.24
CA SER A 104 9.89 2.32 21.57
C SER A 104 9.06 3.38 22.26
N SER A 105 7.94 2.98 22.85
CA SER A 105 7.09 3.87 23.65
C SER A 105 7.77 4.46 24.89
N GLN A 106 8.89 3.87 25.30
CA GLN A 106 9.66 4.29 26.48
C GLN A 106 10.88 5.14 26.12
N SER A 107 11.22 5.24 24.84
CA SER A 107 12.36 6.01 24.37
C SER A 107 12.05 7.51 24.38
N PRO A 108 12.95 8.35 24.90
CA PRO A 108 12.83 9.81 24.81
C PRO A 108 12.99 10.34 23.36
N ASP A 109 13.62 9.55 22.48
CA ASP A 109 13.83 9.91 21.08
C ASP A 109 12.55 9.65 20.23
N ASN A 110 11.62 8.85 20.73
CA ASN A 110 10.36 8.62 20.06
C ASN A 110 9.42 9.82 20.15
N GLU A 111 9.40 10.61 19.10
CA GLU A 111 8.58 11.83 19.01
C GLU A 111 7.07 11.62 19.09
N TYR A 112 6.58 10.41 18.81
CA TYR A 112 5.16 10.05 18.83
C TYR A 112 4.71 9.50 20.18
N GLY A 113 5.67 9.03 21.00
CA GLY A 113 5.40 8.32 22.24
C GLY A 113 4.74 6.97 21.98
N ALA A 114 3.89 6.53 22.90
CA ALA A 114 3.14 5.28 22.70
C ALA A 114 2.17 5.40 21.52
N ILE A 115 2.37 4.59 20.50
CA ILE A 115 1.50 4.52 19.32
C ILE A 115 0.34 3.59 19.65
N GLN A 116 -0.89 4.12 19.66
CA GLN A 116 -2.12 3.39 19.97
C GLN A 116 -3.03 3.22 18.75
N SER A 117 -2.87 4.08 17.76
CA SER A 117 -3.65 4.02 16.53
C SER A 117 -2.92 4.69 15.39
N HIS A 118 -3.18 4.23 14.16
CA HIS A 118 -2.67 4.85 12.96
C HIS A 118 -3.73 4.93 11.88
N LYS A 119 -3.58 5.90 10.97
CA LYS A 119 -4.43 6.03 9.78
C LYS A 119 -3.62 6.58 8.62
N ILE A 120 -3.49 5.81 7.54
CA ILE A 120 -2.89 6.28 6.29
C ILE A 120 -3.88 7.23 5.62
N VAL A 121 -3.53 8.51 5.56
CA VAL A 121 -4.41 9.58 5.06
C VAL A 121 -4.08 10.01 3.64
N ALA A 122 -2.83 9.84 3.22
CA ALA A 122 -2.42 10.08 1.84
C ALA A 122 -1.39 9.04 1.39
N ALA A 123 -1.39 8.73 0.11
CA ALA A 123 -0.38 7.90 -0.53
C ALA A 123 -0.25 8.33 -1.99
N ARG A 124 0.98 8.51 -2.48
CA ARG A 124 1.27 8.95 -3.84
C ARG A 124 2.59 8.39 -4.32
N MET A 125 2.64 7.97 -5.58
CA MET A 125 3.91 7.62 -6.21
C MET A 125 4.78 8.87 -6.41
N TYR A 126 6.03 8.79 -5.98
CA TYR A 126 7.06 9.78 -6.22
C TYR A 126 8.29 9.08 -6.80
N GLY A 127 8.52 9.26 -8.09
CA GLY A 127 9.53 8.47 -8.79
C GLY A 127 9.21 6.96 -8.70
N ASN A 128 10.11 6.23 -8.07
CA ASN A 128 10.01 4.76 -7.93
C ASN A 128 9.50 4.31 -6.55
N VAL A 129 9.21 5.23 -5.63
CA VAL A 129 8.74 4.92 -4.28
C VAL A 129 7.32 5.40 -4.06
N LEU A 130 6.61 4.78 -3.13
CA LEU A 130 5.30 5.21 -2.67
C LEU A 130 5.47 6.00 -1.39
N LEU A 131 5.23 7.32 -1.46
CA LEU A 131 5.15 8.17 -0.28
C LEU A 131 3.82 7.94 0.43
N MET A 132 3.86 7.79 1.75
CA MET A 132 2.66 7.67 2.58
C MET A 132 2.72 8.64 3.74
N ALA A 133 1.63 9.39 3.96
CA ALA A 133 1.42 10.18 5.16
C ALA A 133 0.46 9.44 6.09
N VAL A 134 0.88 9.30 7.34
CA VAL A 134 0.16 8.53 8.36
C VAL A 134 -0.08 9.41 9.58
N LEU A 135 -1.33 9.48 10.02
CA LEU A 135 -1.67 10.09 11.30
C LEU A 135 -1.45 9.07 12.42
N ILE A 136 -0.63 9.44 13.38
CA ILE A 136 -0.39 8.67 14.60
C ILE A 136 -1.23 9.25 15.73
N ASN A 137 -2.00 8.41 16.41
CA ASN A 137 -2.88 8.81 17.52
C ASN A 137 -3.82 9.98 17.14
N GLY A 138 -4.22 10.08 15.87
CA GLY A 138 -5.09 11.14 15.35
C GLY A 138 -4.46 12.52 15.28
N ARG A 139 -3.16 12.69 15.53
CA ARG A 139 -2.46 13.99 15.50
C ARG A 139 -2.28 14.47 14.07
N LYS A 140 -3.00 15.52 13.67
CA LYS A 140 -2.90 16.10 12.33
C LYS A 140 -1.67 17.00 12.15
N SER A 141 -1.19 17.62 13.24
CA SER A 141 -0.08 18.58 13.18
C SER A 141 1.29 17.94 12.92
N LYS A 142 1.39 16.62 13.03
CA LYS A 142 2.63 15.87 12.84
C LYS A 142 2.31 14.52 12.21
N ALA A 143 2.14 14.53 10.89
CA ALA A 143 2.00 13.30 10.14
C ALA A 143 3.36 12.59 10.04
N LEU A 144 3.36 11.28 10.19
CA LEU A 144 4.50 10.44 9.89
C LEU A 144 4.59 10.24 8.39
N ASN A 145 5.71 10.58 7.78
CA ASN A 145 5.96 10.39 6.36
C ASN A 145 6.92 9.22 6.16
N ILE A 146 6.48 8.20 5.45
CA ILE A 146 7.22 6.96 5.19
C ILE A 146 7.14 6.62 3.71
N ASP A 147 8.27 6.20 3.17
CA ASP A 147 8.40 5.68 1.82
C ASP A 147 8.32 4.17 1.81
N TYR A 148 7.66 3.62 0.81
CA TYR A 148 7.71 2.21 0.49
C TYR A 148 8.40 2.02 -0.86
N ASP A 149 9.46 1.21 -0.90
CA ASP A 149 10.12 0.79 -2.13
C ASP A 149 9.41 -0.45 -2.71
N PRO A 150 8.71 -0.36 -3.85
CA PRO A 150 8.02 -1.50 -4.45
C PRO A 150 8.94 -2.59 -4.99
N LYS A 151 10.23 -2.31 -5.19
CA LYS A 151 11.20 -3.29 -5.69
C LYS A 151 11.83 -4.09 -4.55
N ALA A 152 12.27 -3.40 -3.51
CA ALA A 152 12.84 -4.03 -2.34
C ALA A 152 11.78 -4.50 -1.34
N HIS A 153 10.55 -3.96 -1.44
CA HIS A 153 9.46 -4.14 -0.47
C HIS A 153 9.80 -3.66 0.94
N THR A 154 10.69 -2.67 1.05
CA THR A 154 11.15 -2.09 2.32
C THR A 154 10.45 -0.79 2.63
N LEU A 155 10.43 -0.44 3.91
CA LEU A 155 10.00 0.87 4.39
C LEU A 155 11.24 1.73 4.70
N ASN A 156 11.12 3.04 4.50
CA ASN A 156 12.16 4.01 4.82
C ASN A 156 11.52 5.32 5.27
N PHE A 157 12.24 6.15 6.01
CA PHE A 157 11.81 7.52 6.27
C PHE A 157 11.84 8.32 4.98
N SER A 158 10.79 9.13 4.75
CA SER A 158 10.77 10.04 3.61
C SER A 158 11.82 11.13 3.77
N PRO A 159 12.47 11.56 2.66
CA PRO A 159 13.38 12.71 2.70
C PRO A 159 12.66 13.95 3.26
N PRO A 160 13.35 14.81 4.05
CA PRO A 160 12.72 15.95 4.74
C PRO A 160 12.13 17.01 3.80
N ASP A 161 12.56 17.06 2.55
CA ASP A 161 12.09 18.00 1.50
C ASP A 161 10.88 17.46 0.72
N VAL A 162 10.44 16.24 1.02
CA VAL A 162 9.31 15.60 0.35
C VAL A 162 8.21 15.30 1.36
N GLU A 163 7.35 16.27 1.59
CA GLU A 163 6.18 16.10 2.46
C GLU A 163 4.90 16.00 1.62
N LEU A 164 4.02 15.08 1.98
CA LEU A 164 2.68 15.07 1.44
C LEU A 164 1.86 16.16 2.16
N TYR A 165 1.51 17.22 1.43
CA TYR A 165 0.64 18.26 1.93
C TYR A 165 -0.77 17.70 2.14
N LEU A 166 -1.21 17.66 3.40
CA LEU A 166 -2.51 17.08 3.78
C LEU A 166 -3.68 18.06 3.67
N GLY A 167 -3.41 19.30 3.26
CA GLY A 167 -4.38 20.37 3.25
C GLY A 167 -4.71 20.92 4.65
N PRO A 168 -5.43 22.03 4.73
CA PRO A 168 -5.87 22.60 5.99
C PRO A 168 -6.95 21.75 6.69
#